data_9338f8c5bb25052ffb721cf1b788114a
#
_entry.id   9338f8c5bb25052ffb721cf1b788114a
#
_cell.length_a   1.000
_cell.length_b   1.000
_cell.length_c   1.000
_cell.angle_alpha   90.00
_cell.angle_beta   90.00
_cell.angle_gamma   90.00
#
_symmetry.space_group_name_H-M   'P 1'
#
loop_
_entity.id
_entity.type
_entity.pdbx_description
1 polymer ?
#
loop_
_entity_poly.entity_id
_entity_poly.type
_entity_poly.pdbx_seq_one_letter_code
_entity_poly.pdbx_strand_id
1 'polypeptide(L)'
;MDYKETENWILNRLPFYQNSGSVAYKPGLDNINKFIKKLNLCNNQLKFIHVGGTNGKGSTCSYISSILQESNFKVGTFTSPHYFDYRERIKINNHKIEKSFITSFIKKNKLIIENLGLSFFQVSFGLCLSYFTKNKVDYAIIEVGLGGRLDATNIINPLVSVITNISYDHTEILGDTLELIALEKAGIIKEKSQLIVGEKNKLTDEIFINRCKEQKTKITFVSDIEGDMIYSDIDYLNKNIHTSIQTCKSLNINSLNDEIIKRGIENININTGLFGRWSLIGINPMIIFDSAHNESGFESIANQISKISFNKIHILLGFVKGKKINDLVRYLPKNSNIYFTSLKIERSMTHDEIKSSLTESVTFDNNPQRIFKKIKTEASKDDLILITGSNYLAKEIYNEN
;
A
#
# COMPACT_ATOMS: atom_id res chain seq x y z
N MET A 1 1.14 -2.46 -31.07
CA MET A 1 1.33 -2.90 -29.68
C MET A 1 -0.02 -3.30 -29.12
N ASP A 2 -0.20 -4.56 -28.79
CA ASP A 2 -1.34 -5.05 -28.03
C ASP A 2 -1.16 -4.79 -26.52
N TYR A 3 -2.11 -5.23 -25.67
CA TYR A 3 -2.00 -4.99 -24.22
C TYR A 3 -0.82 -5.75 -23.59
N LYS A 4 -0.59 -7.00 -23.99
CA LYS A 4 0.48 -7.83 -23.44
C LYS A 4 1.88 -7.27 -23.76
N GLU A 5 2.06 -6.81 -24.99
CA GLU A 5 3.28 -6.10 -25.42
C GLU A 5 3.45 -4.78 -24.65
N THR A 6 2.35 -4.05 -24.41
CA THR A 6 2.36 -2.79 -23.67
C THR A 6 2.74 -3.02 -22.21
N GLU A 7 2.11 -3.99 -21.55
CA GLU A 7 2.39 -4.37 -20.17
C GLU A 7 3.84 -4.83 -20.00
N ASN A 8 4.33 -5.69 -20.88
CA ASN A 8 5.73 -6.12 -20.89
C ASN A 8 6.69 -4.94 -21.08
N TRP A 9 6.34 -3.98 -21.94
CA TRP A 9 7.16 -2.78 -22.12
C TRP A 9 7.21 -1.94 -20.84
N ILE A 10 6.07 -1.72 -20.19
CA ILE A 10 5.97 -0.95 -18.92
C ILE A 10 6.79 -1.64 -17.81
N LEU A 11 6.68 -2.96 -17.66
CA LEU A 11 7.27 -3.70 -16.55
C LEU A 11 8.79 -3.95 -16.74
N ASN A 12 9.26 -4.10 -17.98
CA ASN A 12 10.64 -4.54 -18.25
C ASN A 12 11.55 -3.43 -18.82
N ARG A 13 11.00 -2.35 -19.39
CA ARG A 13 11.81 -1.28 -19.99
C ARG A 13 11.93 -0.04 -19.13
N LEU A 14 10.99 0.20 -18.23
CA LEU A 14 11.03 1.35 -17.34
C LEU A 14 11.77 0.98 -16.04
N PRO A 15 12.58 1.90 -15.48
CA PRO A 15 13.16 1.71 -14.16
C PRO A 15 12.07 1.44 -13.12
N PHE A 16 12.10 0.26 -12.50
CA PHE A 16 11.05 -0.20 -11.61
C PHE A 16 11.62 -0.58 -10.24
N TYR A 17 11.28 0.22 -9.20
CA TYR A 17 11.79 0.03 -7.86
C TYR A 17 11.57 -1.39 -7.31
N GLN A 18 10.44 -2.01 -7.61
CA GLN A 18 10.12 -3.36 -7.14
C GLN A 18 11.09 -4.41 -7.70
N ASN A 19 11.64 -4.20 -8.91
CA ASN A 19 12.61 -5.13 -9.52
C ASN A 19 14.04 -4.81 -9.06
N SER A 20 14.44 -3.53 -9.07
CA SER A 20 15.85 -3.11 -8.93
C SER A 20 16.14 -2.37 -7.60
N GLY A 21 15.15 -2.21 -6.71
CA GLY A 21 15.33 -1.56 -5.41
C GLY A 21 15.71 -0.08 -5.51
N SER A 22 16.56 0.38 -4.58
CA SER A 22 17.00 1.77 -4.48
C SER A 22 17.70 2.28 -5.74
N VAL A 23 18.32 1.40 -6.55
CA VAL A 23 18.98 1.75 -7.82
C VAL A 23 17.98 2.32 -8.86
N ALA A 24 16.74 1.84 -8.85
CA ALA A 24 15.68 2.36 -9.74
C ALA A 24 14.94 3.58 -9.16
N TYR A 25 15.24 3.97 -7.91
CA TYR A 25 14.64 5.16 -7.31
C TYR A 25 15.21 6.42 -7.96
N LYS A 26 14.33 7.19 -8.61
CA LYS A 26 14.68 8.47 -9.23
C LYS A 26 13.98 9.58 -8.46
N PRO A 27 14.61 10.14 -7.41
CA PRO A 27 14.03 11.23 -6.65
C PRO A 27 13.96 12.50 -7.50
N GLY A 28 12.93 13.29 -7.27
CA GLY A 28 12.75 14.59 -7.93
C GLY A 28 11.48 14.68 -8.75
N LEU A 29 10.97 15.90 -8.83
CA LEU A 29 9.67 16.21 -9.42
C LEU A 29 9.76 16.79 -10.84
N ASP A 30 10.97 17.09 -11.34
CA ASP A 30 11.14 17.82 -12.61
C ASP A 30 10.61 17.03 -13.81
N ASN A 31 10.97 15.75 -13.92
CA ASN A 31 10.59 14.94 -15.05
C ASN A 31 9.08 14.64 -15.06
N ILE A 32 8.50 14.35 -13.89
CA ILE A 32 7.05 14.15 -13.79
C ILE A 32 6.30 15.47 -14.09
N ASN A 33 6.76 16.62 -13.61
CA ASN A 33 6.17 17.92 -13.93
C ASN A 33 6.22 18.21 -15.43
N LYS A 34 7.37 17.98 -16.10
CA LYS A 34 7.49 18.11 -17.55
C LYS A 34 6.53 17.18 -18.28
N PHE A 35 6.39 15.94 -17.80
CA PHE A 35 5.48 14.96 -18.38
C PHE A 35 4.02 15.39 -18.27
N ILE A 36 3.55 15.77 -17.07
CA ILE A 36 2.17 16.24 -16.85
C ILE A 36 1.84 17.48 -17.68
N LYS A 37 2.79 18.40 -17.81
CA LYS A 37 2.65 19.56 -18.70
C LYS A 37 2.48 19.13 -20.16
N LYS A 38 3.26 18.15 -20.64
CA LYS A 38 3.14 17.62 -22.02
C LYS A 38 1.83 16.86 -22.26
N LEU A 39 1.26 16.26 -21.21
CA LEU A 39 -0.06 15.63 -21.27
C LEU A 39 -1.21 16.63 -21.26
N ASN A 40 -0.95 17.93 -21.10
CA ASN A 40 -1.96 19.01 -20.93
C ASN A 40 -2.95 18.73 -19.80
N LEU A 41 -2.46 18.14 -18.69
CA LEU A 41 -3.29 17.84 -17.52
C LEU A 41 -3.25 19.05 -16.56
N CYS A 42 -4.38 19.71 -16.42
CA CYS A 42 -4.55 20.75 -15.41
C CYS A 42 -4.97 20.10 -14.10
N ASN A 43 -4.08 20.07 -13.11
CA ASN A 43 -4.33 19.44 -11.79
C ASN A 43 -5.51 20.07 -11.02
N ASN A 44 -5.99 21.23 -11.42
CA ASN A 44 -7.06 21.97 -10.73
C ASN A 44 -8.48 21.40 -10.93
N GLN A 45 -8.65 20.39 -11.76
CA GLN A 45 -9.96 19.80 -12.04
C GLN A 45 -10.32 18.63 -11.11
N LEU A 46 -9.35 18.01 -10.44
CA LEU A 46 -9.55 16.85 -9.59
C LEU A 46 -9.44 17.24 -8.10
N LYS A 47 -10.36 16.74 -7.30
CA LYS A 47 -10.30 16.86 -5.84
C LYS A 47 -9.44 15.73 -5.29
N PHE A 48 -8.24 16.04 -4.87
CA PHE A 48 -7.27 15.04 -4.41
C PHE A 48 -7.35 14.81 -2.90
N ILE A 49 -7.18 13.53 -2.51
CA ILE A 49 -6.85 13.09 -1.15
C ILE A 49 -5.52 12.36 -1.28
N HIS A 50 -4.49 12.82 -0.56
CA HIS A 50 -3.13 12.31 -0.70
C HIS A 50 -2.72 11.55 0.55
N VAL A 51 -2.50 10.23 0.42
CA VAL A 51 -2.30 9.33 1.55
C VAL A 51 -0.85 8.83 1.59
N GLY A 52 -0.11 9.28 2.60
CA GLY A 52 1.23 8.84 2.96
C GLY A 52 1.24 8.06 4.27
N GLY A 53 2.43 7.63 4.68
CA GLY A 53 2.65 6.85 5.90
C GLY A 53 3.59 5.67 5.66
N THR A 54 3.91 4.91 6.69
CA THR A 54 4.70 3.69 6.54
C THR A 54 3.79 2.52 6.20
N ASN A 55 2.91 2.13 7.10
CA ASN A 55 1.94 1.06 6.92
C ASN A 55 0.51 1.61 6.77
N GLY A 56 -0.43 0.83 6.26
CA GLY A 56 -1.84 1.18 6.22
C GLY A 56 -2.29 2.09 5.08
N LYS A 57 -1.39 2.67 4.26
CA LYS A 57 -1.74 3.59 3.16
C LYS A 57 -2.84 3.05 2.24
N GLY A 58 -2.62 1.88 1.65
CA GLY A 58 -3.57 1.25 0.72
C GLY A 58 -4.91 0.91 1.37
N SER A 59 -4.91 0.44 2.64
CA SER A 59 -6.15 0.21 3.39
C SER A 59 -6.92 1.50 3.62
N THR A 60 -6.24 2.56 4.06
CA THR A 60 -6.85 3.88 4.26
C THR A 60 -7.41 4.42 2.94
N CYS A 61 -6.68 4.31 1.82
CA CYS A 61 -7.20 4.66 0.49
C CYS A 61 -8.48 3.88 0.16
N SER A 62 -8.51 2.58 0.45
CA SER A 62 -9.66 1.72 0.18
C SER A 62 -10.88 2.10 1.03
N TYR A 63 -10.71 2.32 2.34
CA TYR A 63 -11.83 2.73 3.21
C TYR A 63 -12.37 4.12 2.84
N ILE A 64 -11.51 5.10 2.56
CA ILE A 64 -11.94 6.42 2.06
C ILE A 64 -12.74 6.25 0.77
N SER A 65 -12.23 5.44 -0.17
CA SER A 65 -12.91 5.17 -1.44
C SER A 65 -14.27 4.52 -1.23
N SER A 66 -14.37 3.52 -0.36
CA SER A 66 -15.62 2.82 -0.08
C SER A 66 -16.67 3.75 0.53
N ILE A 67 -16.30 4.57 1.51
CA ILE A 67 -17.20 5.54 2.16
C ILE A 67 -17.71 6.58 1.14
N LEU A 68 -16.83 7.10 0.28
CA LEU A 68 -17.22 8.07 -0.74
C LEU A 68 -18.09 7.45 -1.84
N GLN A 69 -17.89 6.18 -2.19
CA GLN A 69 -18.76 5.46 -3.12
C GLN A 69 -20.17 5.28 -2.56
N GLU A 70 -20.32 4.96 -1.26
CA GLU A 70 -21.64 4.89 -0.59
C GLU A 70 -22.34 6.26 -0.52
N SER A 71 -21.58 7.34 -0.64
CA SER A 71 -22.11 8.70 -0.81
C SER A 71 -22.43 9.05 -2.27
N ASN A 72 -22.42 8.07 -3.18
CA ASN A 72 -22.69 8.19 -4.63
C ASN A 72 -21.66 9.00 -5.41
N PHE A 73 -20.41 9.14 -4.93
CA PHE A 73 -19.34 9.78 -5.71
C PHE A 73 -18.65 8.80 -6.65
N LYS A 74 -18.20 9.32 -7.78
CA LYS A 74 -17.30 8.62 -8.68
C LYS A 74 -15.88 8.81 -8.19
N VAL A 75 -15.30 7.75 -7.63
CA VAL A 75 -14.01 7.78 -6.93
C VAL A 75 -12.92 7.09 -7.72
N GLY A 76 -11.85 7.84 -8.05
CA GLY A 76 -10.62 7.27 -8.58
C GLY A 76 -9.66 6.91 -7.47
N THR A 77 -9.02 5.73 -7.54
CA THR A 77 -7.96 5.32 -6.61
C THR A 77 -6.68 4.97 -7.35
N PHE A 78 -5.56 5.53 -6.87
CA PHE A 78 -4.22 5.16 -7.29
C PHE A 78 -3.48 4.54 -6.10
N THR A 79 -3.18 3.24 -6.17
CA THR A 79 -2.58 2.48 -5.06
C THR A 79 -1.39 1.64 -5.53
N SER A 80 -0.50 1.29 -4.59
CA SER A 80 0.68 0.47 -4.87
C SER A 80 1.14 -0.33 -3.65
N PRO A 81 1.76 -1.51 -3.88
CA PRO A 81 1.89 -2.23 -5.14
C PRO A 81 0.59 -2.93 -5.58
N HIS A 82 0.57 -3.52 -6.77
CA HIS A 82 -0.46 -4.47 -7.18
C HIS A 82 -0.09 -5.89 -6.76
N TYR A 83 -1.08 -6.77 -6.61
CA TYR A 83 -0.88 -8.18 -6.27
C TYR A 83 -0.88 -9.07 -7.51
N PHE A 84 -1.87 -8.96 -8.37
CA PHE A 84 -2.09 -9.89 -9.50
C PHE A 84 -1.99 -9.20 -10.86
N ASP A 85 -2.58 -8.01 -11.01
CA ASP A 85 -2.76 -7.30 -12.27
C ASP A 85 -2.28 -5.83 -12.13
N TYR A 86 -1.44 -5.38 -13.05
CA TYR A 86 -0.98 -3.99 -13.09
C TYR A 86 -2.10 -2.95 -12.97
N ARG A 87 -3.27 -3.26 -13.53
CA ARG A 87 -4.45 -2.39 -13.54
C ARG A 87 -5.08 -2.16 -12.16
N GLU A 88 -4.73 -2.97 -11.16
CA GLU A 88 -5.15 -2.76 -9.76
C GLU A 88 -4.68 -1.42 -9.19
N ARG A 89 -3.59 -0.89 -9.76
CA ARG A 89 -3.04 0.41 -9.35
C ARG A 89 -3.94 1.59 -9.68
N ILE A 90 -4.83 1.45 -10.68
CA ILE A 90 -5.69 2.52 -11.19
C ILE A 90 -7.11 1.98 -11.30
N LYS A 91 -7.98 2.40 -10.40
CA LYS A 91 -9.39 1.97 -10.39
C LYS A 91 -10.32 3.19 -10.31
N ILE A 92 -11.53 3.04 -10.85
CA ILE A 92 -12.65 3.95 -10.63
C ILE A 92 -13.81 3.09 -10.11
N ASN A 93 -14.30 3.37 -8.90
CA ASN A 93 -15.36 2.59 -8.23
C ASN A 93 -15.12 1.08 -8.37
N ASN A 94 -13.95 0.60 -7.93
CA ASN A 94 -13.45 -0.78 -8.04
C ASN A 94 -13.26 -1.34 -9.47
N HIS A 95 -13.63 -0.64 -10.52
CA HIS A 95 -13.34 -1.07 -11.88
C HIS A 95 -11.90 -0.71 -12.26
N LYS A 96 -11.12 -1.74 -12.61
CA LYS A 96 -9.73 -1.58 -13.08
C LYS A 96 -9.73 -0.80 -14.40
N ILE A 97 -8.73 0.07 -14.61
CA ILE A 97 -8.51 0.78 -15.88
C ILE A 97 -8.54 -0.17 -17.08
N GLU A 98 -9.14 0.25 -18.18
CA GLU A 98 -9.27 -0.57 -19.39
C GLU A 98 -7.90 -0.81 -20.06
N LYS A 99 -7.68 -2.05 -20.51
CA LYS A 99 -6.49 -2.45 -21.27
C LYS A 99 -6.28 -1.57 -22.52
N SER A 100 -7.36 -1.23 -23.21
CA SER A 100 -7.35 -0.36 -24.39
C SER A 100 -6.86 1.05 -24.07
N PHE A 101 -7.25 1.61 -22.90
CA PHE A 101 -6.80 2.93 -22.48
C PHE A 101 -5.29 2.94 -22.22
N ILE A 102 -4.79 1.93 -21.51
CA ILE A 102 -3.34 1.78 -21.22
C ILE A 102 -2.55 1.70 -22.53
N THR A 103 -2.97 0.82 -23.44
CA THR A 103 -2.32 0.62 -24.73
C THR A 103 -2.27 1.91 -25.56
N SER A 104 -3.41 2.59 -25.66
CA SER A 104 -3.52 3.86 -26.40
C SER A 104 -2.67 4.97 -25.78
N PHE A 105 -2.66 5.06 -24.45
CA PHE A 105 -1.86 6.05 -23.72
C PHE A 105 -0.36 5.83 -23.94
N ILE A 106 0.11 4.60 -23.78
CA ILE A 106 1.53 4.27 -23.98
C ILE A 106 1.93 4.49 -25.44
N LYS A 107 1.14 4.01 -26.40
CA LYS A 107 1.41 4.20 -27.84
C LYS A 107 1.58 5.69 -28.18
N LYS A 108 0.69 6.54 -27.65
CA LYS A 108 0.72 7.99 -27.91
C LYS A 108 1.92 8.67 -27.24
N ASN A 109 2.33 8.24 -26.06
CA ASN A 109 3.28 8.97 -25.22
C ASN A 109 4.66 8.31 -25.12
N LYS A 110 4.90 7.17 -25.80
CA LYS A 110 6.12 6.37 -25.68
C LYS A 110 7.39 7.19 -25.86
N LEU A 111 7.46 7.98 -26.92
CA LEU A 111 8.63 8.81 -27.23
C LEU A 111 8.92 9.83 -26.14
N ILE A 112 7.89 10.47 -25.58
CA ILE A 112 8.04 11.44 -24.47
C ILE A 112 8.52 10.73 -23.22
N ILE A 113 7.98 9.54 -22.91
CA ILE A 113 8.36 8.74 -21.75
C ILE A 113 9.85 8.37 -21.83
N GLU A 114 10.30 7.88 -23.00
CA GLU A 114 11.69 7.52 -23.24
C GLU A 114 12.63 8.73 -23.17
N ASN A 115 12.29 9.84 -23.84
CA ASN A 115 13.10 11.07 -23.85
C ASN A 115 13.25 11.72 -22.45
N LEU A 116 12.22 11.64 -21.60
CA LEU A 116 12.30 12.13 -20.23
C LEU A 116 12.92 11.12 -19.27
N GLY A 117 13.17 9.89 -19.69
CA GLY A 117 13.71 8.83 -18.86
C GLY A 117 12.83 8.54 -17.63
N LEU A 118 11.51 8.52 -17.82
CA LEU A 118 10.55 8.35 -16.73
C LEU A 118 10.64 6.95 -16.12
N SER A 119 10.43 6.89 -14.79
CA SER A 119 10.29 5.62 -14.10
C SER A 119 8.91 5.00 -14.32
N PHE A 120 8.81 3.69 -14.05
CA PHE A 120 7.55 2.97 -14.02
C PHE A 120 6.47 3.69 -13.20
N PHE A 121 6.83 4.18 -12.01
CA PHE A 121 5.89 4.84 -11.11
C PHE A 121 5.42 6.20 -11.66
N GLN A 122 6.35 6.99 -12.23
CA GLN A 122 6.01 8.27 -12.87
C GLN A 122 5.07 8.09 -14.07
N VAL A 123 5.32 7.06 -14.90
CA VAL A 123 4.45 6.73 -16.04
C VAL A 123 3.08 6.27 -15.56
N SER A 124 3.03 5.39 -14.54
CA SER A 124 1.77 4.93 -13.96
C SER A 124 0.95 6.06 -13.37
N PHE A 125 1.60 7.03 -12.74
CA PHE A 125 0.92 8.19 -12.18
C PHE A 125 0.39 9.15 -13.27
N GLY A 126 1.16 9.42 -14.32
CA GLY A 126 0.68 10.19 -15.46
C GLY A 126 -0.49 9.53 -16.20
N LEU A 127 -0.45 8.20 -16.34
CA LEU A 127 -1.55 7.40 -16.87
C LEU A 127 -2.80 7.53 -15.98
N CYS A 128 -2.64 7.43 -14.65
CA CYS A 128 -3.70 7.59 -13.66
C CYS A 128 -4.39 8.94 -13.80
N LEU A 129 -3.63 10.04 -13.78
CA LEU A 129 -4.19 11.39 -13.90
C LEU A 129 -4.93 11.59 -15.23
N SER A 130 -4.39 11.06 -16.33
CA SER A 130 -5.05 11.10 -17.65
C SER A 130 -6.38 10.33 -17.63
N TYR A 131 -6.41 9.18 -16.99
CA TYR A 131 -7.61 8.35 -16.88
C TYR A 131 -8.69 9.00 -16.01
N PHE A 132 -8.31 9.53 -14.85
CA PHE A 132 -9.23 10.19 -13.93
C PHE A 132 -9.82 11.48 -14.52
N THR A 133 -8.99 12.29 -15.17
CA THR A 133 -9.42 13.51 -15.85
C THR A 133 -10.41 13.20 -16.98
N LYS A 134 -10.11 12.21 -17.84
CA LYS A 134 -11.00 11.79 -18.92
C LYS A 134 -12.35 11.30 -18.38
N ASN A 135 -12.34 10.58 -17.29
CA ASN A 135 -13.54 9.98 -16.69
C ASN A 135 -14.26 10.91 -15.72
N LYS A 136 -13.75 12.13 -15.48
CA LYS A 136 -14.34 13.15 -14.59
C LYS A 136 -14.69 12.57 -13.21
N VAL A 137 -13.70 11.98 -12.53
CA VAL A 137 -13.90 11.49 -11.16
C VAL A 137 -14.15 12.68 -10.21
N ASP A 138 -15.04 12.49 -9.24
CA ASP A 138 -15.35 13.51 -8.23
C ASP A 138 -14.22 13.68 -7.23
N TYR A 139 -13.64 12.55 -6.80
CA TYR A 139 -12.49 12.48 -5.89
C TYR A 139 -11.43 11.54 -6.44
N ALA A 140 -10.18 11.95 -6.29
CA ALA A 140 -9.01 11.14 -6.64
C ALA A 140 -8.19 10.86 -5.38
N ILE A 141 -8.19 9.62 -4.92
CA ILE A 141 -7.45 9.16 -3.75
C ILE A 141 -6.11 8.62 -4.24
N ILE A 142 -5.02 9.26 -3.82
CA ILE A 142 -3.69 9.01 -4.33
C ILE A 142 -2.80 8.49 -3.19
N GLU A 143 -2.35 7.24 -3.30
CA GLU A 143 -1.35 6.67 -2.41
C GLU A 143 0.05 7.12 -2.80
N VAL A 144 0.83 7.61 -1.84
CA VAL A 144 2.27 7.87 -1.98
C VAL A 144 3.01 6.57 -2.22
N GLY A 145 3.88 6.53 -3.23
CA GLY A 145 4.68 5.34 -3.52
C GLY A 145 5.78 5.12 -2.49
N LEU A 146 6.60 6.13 -2.24
CA LEU A 146 7.74 6.06 -1.32
C LEU A 146 8.07 7.43 -0.73
N GLY A 147 8.23 7.50 0.59
CA GLY A 147 8.57 8.74 1.28
C GLY A 147 7.40 9.73 1.27
N GLY A 148 7.52 10.79 0.50
CA GLY A 148 6.51 11.82 0.31
C GLY A 148 7.06 13.02 -0.46
N ARG A 149 8.03 13.73 0.08
CA ARG A 149 8.58 15.00 -0.44
C ARG A 149 9.00 14.91 -1.92
N LEU A 150 9.69 13.86 -2.30
CA LEU A 150 10.21 13.63 -3.65
C LEU A 150 9.45 12.54 -4.42
N ASP A 151 8.33 12.05 -3.88
CA ASP A 151 7.48 11.09 -4.57
C ASP A 151 6.80 11.72 -5.77
N ALA A 152 6.68 10.96 -6.87
CA ALA A 152 6.06 11.46 -8.10
C ALA A 152 4.62 11.97 -7.91
N THR A 153 3.91 11.46 -6.91
CA THR A 153 2.54 11.90 -6.59
C THR A 153 2.50 13.28 -5.94
N ASN A 154 3.63 13.78 -5.42
CA ASN A 154 3.68 15.04 -4.68
C ASN A 154 3.58 16.32 -5.53
N ILE A 155 3.28 16.18 -6.81
CA ILE A 155 2.95 17.31 -7.72
C ILE A 155 1.50 17.78 -7.59
N ILE A 156 0.66 17.06 -6.86
CA ILE A 156 -0.76 17.41 -6.67
C ILE A 156 -0.96 18.38 -5.51
N ASN A 157 -2.10 19.08 -5.53
CA ASN A 157 -2.58 19.93 -4.44
C ASN A 157 -3.81 19.28 -3.81
N PRO A 158 -3.66 18.53 -2.72
CA PRO A 158 -4.76 17.82 -2.10
C PRO A 158 -5.65 18.71 -1.24
N LEU A 159 -6.94 18.37 -1.13
CA LEU A 159 -7.84 18.93 -0.12
C LEU A 159 -7.44 18.45 1.28
N VAL A 160 -7.04 17.18 1.36
CA VAL A 160 -6.62 16.53 2.60
C VAL A 160 -5.37 15.70 2.32
N SER A 161 -4.33 15.93 3.12
CA SER A 161 -3.16 15.05 3.23
C SER A 161 -3.37 14.13 4.44
N VAL A 162 -3.01 12.86 4.29
CA VAL A 162 -3.14 11.86 5.34
C VAL A 162 -1.78 11.23 5.61
N ILE A 163 -1.36 11.14 6.86
CA ILE A 163 -0.22 10.34 7.31
C ILE A 163 -0.75 9.24 8.22
N THR A 164 -0.72 7.99 7.78
CA THR A 164 -1.29 6.87 8.53
C THR A 164 -0.52 6.61 9.83
N ASN A 165 0.78 6.37 9.71
CA ASN A 165 1.72 6.19 10.83
C ASN A 165 3.16 6.39 10.36
N ILE A 166 4.09 6.45 11.33
CA ILE A 166 5.54 6.48 11.10
C ILE A 166 6.17 5.29 11.81
N SER A 167 6.90 4.48 11.05
CA SER A 167 7.75 3.41 11.55
C SER A 167 8.95 3.18 10.62
N TYR A 168 9.92 2.38 11.05
CA TYR A 168 11.11 2.08 10.26
C TYR A 168 10.76 1.24 9.03
N ASP A 169 11.01 1.78 7.86
CA ASP A 169 11.02 1.08 6.58
C ASP A 169 11.78 1.93 5.55
N HIS A 170 12.40 1.30 4.55
CA HIS A 170 13.16 1.98 3.51
C HIS A 170 14.24 2.94 4.05
N THR A 171 14.89 2.57 5.14
CA THR A 171 15.85 3.42 5.85
C THR A 171 17.04 3.83 4.99
N GLU A 172 17.41 3.02 4.00
CA GLU A 172 18.44 3.32 3.01
C GLU A 172 18.11 4.53 2.11
N ILE A 173 16.84 4.96 2.06
CA ILE A 173 16.36 6.08 1.23
C ILE A 173 15.81 7.22 2.09
N LEU A 174 15.05 6.87 3.14
CA LEU A 174 14.31 7.85 3.93
C LEU A 174 15.06 8.34 5.17
N GLY A 175 16.20 7.70 5.47
CA GLY A 175 16.97 7.94 6.70
C GLY A 175 16.69 6.90 7.77
N ASP A 176 17.61 6.83 8.73
CA ASP A 176 17.72 5.80 9.76
C ASP A 176 17.07 6.20 11.10
N THR A 177 16.36 7.34 11.13
CA THR A 177 15.58 7.78 12.30
C THR A 177 14.11 8.03 11.93
N LEU A 178 13.22 7.94 12.93
CA LEU A 178 11.80 8.20 12.72
C LEU A 178 11.54 9.66 12.30
N GLU A 179 12.36 10.58 12.82
CA GLU A 179 12.29 12.00 12.48
C GLU A 179 12.61 12.25 11.00
N LEU A 180 13.66 11.63 10.46
CA LEU A 180 14.01 11.75 9.04
C LEU A 180 12.91 11.17 8.15
N ILE A 181 12.37 10.01 8.51
CA ILE A 181 11.24 9.39 7.81
C ILE A 181 10.00 10.31 7.85
N ALA A 182 9.73 10.93 9.00
CA ALA A 182 8.62 11.87 9.17
C ALA A 182 8.80 13.14 8.33
N LEU A 183 10.01 13.69 8.27
CA LEU A 183 10.35 14.86 7.43
C LEU A 183 10.07 14.59 5.94
N GLU A 184 10.49 13.42 5.42
CA GLU A 184 10.19 13.02 4.04
C GLU A 184 8.69 12.91 3.80
N LYS A 185 7.94 12.31 4.75
CA LYS A 185 6.48 12.16 4.61
C LYS A 185 5.74 13.49 4.78
N ALA A 186 6.20 14.38 5.66
CA ALA A 186 5.64 15.71 5.85
C ALA A 186 5.68 16.58 4.57
N GLY A 187 6.51 16.21 3.59
CA GLY A 187 6.57 16.88 2.29
C GLY A 187 5.26 16.87 1.49
N ILE A 188 4.29 16.00 1.82
CA ILE A 188 2.97 15.98 1.18
C ILE A 188 1.99 17.02 1.75
N ILE A 189 2.34 17.68 2.86
CA ILE A 189 1.52 18.73 3.48
C ILE A 189 1.63 20.00 2.64
N LYS A 190 0.49 20.48 2.15
CA LYS A 190 0.41 21.65 1.25
C LYS A 190 -0.39 22.79 1.87
N GLU A 191 -0.13 24.00 1.40
CA GLU A 191 -0.95 25.16 1.72
C GLU A 191 -2.42 24.91 1.35
N LYS A 192 -3.35 25.42 2.17
CA LYS A 192 -4.81 25.28 1.96
C LYS A 192 -5.35 23.83 1.96
N SER A 193 -4.54 22.86 2.40
CA SER A 193 -4.99 21.49 2.66
C SER A 193 -5.33 21.31 4.15
N GLN A 194 -5.77 20.12 4.54
CA GLN A 194 -5.82 19.69 5.94
C GLN A 194 -4.89 18.49 6.10
N LEU A 195 -4.28 18.34 7.28
CA LEU A 195 -3.52 17.15 7.61
C LEU A 195 -4.28 16.29 8.62
N ILE A 196 -4.49 15.03 8.28
CA ILE A 196 -4.97 13.99 9.19
C ILE A 196 -3.79 13.06 9.51
N VAL A 197 -3.49 12.87 10.78
CA VAL A 197 -2.47 11.93 11.27
C VAL A 197 -3.17 10.79 12.01
N GLY A 198 -3.00 9.56 11.52
CA GLY A 198 -3.67 8.39 12.07
C GLY A 198 -3.16 8.01 13.46
N GLU A 199 -1.86 7.94 13.63
CA GLU A 199 -1.25 7.55 14.90
C GLU A 199 -0.26 8.60 15.40
N LYS A 200 -0.40 9.01 16.67
CA LYS A 200 0.56 9.87 17.35
C LYS A 200 1.88 9.15 17.63
N ASN A 201 2.96 9.90 17.51
CA ASN A 201 4.28 9.46 17.93
C ASN A 201 5.08 10.67 18.46
N LYS A 202 5.47 10.62 19.73
CA LYS A 202 6.16 11.72 20.43
C LYS A 202 7.40 12.24 19.70
N LEU A 203 8.09 11.39 18.93
CA LEU A 203 9.29 11.74 18.17
C LEU A 203 8.97 12.48 16.86
N THR A 204 7.75 12.36 16.35
CA THR A 204 7.41 12.87 15.01
C THR A 204 6.29 13.90 14.97
N ASP A 205 5.47 14.00 16.04
CA ASP A 205 4.30 14.88 16.07
C ASP A 205 4.67 16.34 15.87
N GLU A 206 5.76 16.81 16.52
CA GLU A 206 6.22 18.19 16.37
C GLU A 206 6.64 18.54 14.94
N ILE A 207 7.18 17.57 14.18
CA ILE A 207 7.55 17.76 12.78
C ILE A 207 6.31 18.10 11.96
N PHE A 208 5.22 17.36 12.16
CA PHE A 208 3.95 17.61 11.48
C PHE A 208 3.30 18.91 11.91
N ILE A 209 3.31 19.22 13.22
CA ILE A 209 2.79 20.48 13.76
C ILE A 209 3.53 21.67 13.15
N ASN A 210 4.87 21.64 13.14
CA ASN A 210 5.68 22.71 12.59
C ASN A 210 5.47 22.86 11.08
N ARG A 211 5.42 21.74 10.34
CA ARG A 211 5.13 21.79 8.91
C ARG A 211 3.75 22.35 8.62
N CYS A 212 2.74 22.03 9.41
CA CYS A 212 1.40 22.61 9.28
C CYS A 212 1.37 24.11 9.57
N LYS A 213 2.15 24.58 10.56
CA LYS A 213 2.33 26.03 10.82
C LYS A 213 2.94 26.74 9.62
N GLU A 214 4.02 26.19 9.03
CA GLU A 214 4.66 26.73 7.82
C GLU A 214 3.69 26.81 6.64
N GLN A 215 2.89 25.76 6.42
CA GLN A 215 1.91 25.69 5.34
C GLN A 215 0.57 26.37 5.66
N LYS A 216 0.42 26.96 6.86
CA LYS A 216 -0.82 27.61 7.32
C LYS A 216 -2.03 26.68 7.19
N THR A 217 -1.85 25.42 7.55
CA THR A 217 -2.88 24.38 7.42
C THR A 217 -3.24 23.78 8.78
N LYS A 218 -4.42 23.18 8.87
CA LYS A 218 -4.91 22.52 10.10
C LYS A 218 -4.35 21.11 10.19
N ILE A 219 -4.08 20.66 11.42
CA ILE A 219 -3.71 19.28 11.75
C ILE A 219 -4.76 18.67 12.67
N THR A 220 -5.08 17.42 12.45
CA THR A 220 -5.91 16.59 13.31
C THR A 220 -5.23 15.25 13.56
N PHE A 221 -5.02 14.91 14.82
CA PHE A 221 -4.58 13.59 15.24
C PHE A 221 -5.80 12.74 15.55
N VAL A 222 -5.93 11.60 14.88
CA VAL A 222 -7.11 10.73 15.02
C VAL A 222 -7.20 10.16 16.42
N SER A 223 -6.07 9.76 17.02
CA SER A 223 -6.01 9.27 18.41
C SER A 223 -6.54 10.22 19.48
N ASP A 224 -6.71 11.53 19.18
CA ASP A 224 -7.28 12.50 20.13
C ASP A 224 -8.80 12.54 20.10
N ILE A 225 -9.41 11.95 19.08
CA ILE A 225 -10.86 12.00 18.81
C ILE A 225 -11.47 10.61 18.62
N GLU A 226 -10.68 9.56 18.72
CA GLU A 226 -11.18 8.19 18.69
C GLU A 226 -12.14 7.96 19.84
N GLY A 227 -13.40 7.60 19.51
CA GLY A 227 -14.34 7.01 20.45
C GLY A 227 -14.09 5.50 20.58
N ASP A 228 -14.76 4.86 21.54
CA ASP A 228 -14.65 3.42 21.82
C ASP A 228 -15.24 2.51 20.71
N MET A 229 -15.58 3.06 19.54
CA MET A 229 -16.25 2.29 18.48
C MET A 229 -15.25 1.40 17.75
N ILE A 230 -15.47 0.10 17.84
CA ILE A 230 -14.68 -0.94 17.17
C ILE A 230 -15.41 -1.31 15.88
N TYR A 231 -14.75 -1.07 14.74
CA TYR A 231 -15.23 -1.43 13.40
C TYR A 231 -14.60 -2.73 12.88
N SER A 232 -13.50 -3.14 13.46
CA SER A 232 -12.75 -4.34 13.07
C SER A 232 -12.05 -4.94 14.28
N ASP A 233 -12.10 -6.27 14.41
CA ASP A 233 -11.33 -7.03 15.42
C ASP A 233 -9.82 -7.02 15.14
N ILE A 234 -9.41 -6.49 14.00
CA ILE A 234 -8.02 -6.35 13.59
C ILE A 234 -7.55 -4.95 13.90
N ASP A 235 -6.72 -4.80 14.94
CA ASP A 235 -6.34 -3.51 15.51
C ASP A 235 -5.82 -2.51 14.49
N TYR A 236 -4.88 -2.91 13.64
CA TYR A 236 -4.31 -2.01 12.64
C TYR A 236 -5.31 -1.61 11.55
N LEU A 237 -6.30 -2.48 11.23
CA LEU A 237 -7.39 -2.12 10.33
C LEU A 237 -8.33 -1.14 11.00
N ASN A 238 -8.64 -1.35 12.29
CA ASN A 238 -9.47 -0.42 13.05
C ASN A 238 -8.88 1.00 13.04
N LYS A 239 -7.58 1.14 13.30
CA LYS A 239 -6.87 2.43 13.18
C LYS A 239 -6.96 3.05 11.78
N ASN A 240 -6.80 2.24 10.72
CA ASN A 240 -6.94 2.73 9.35
C ASN A 240 -8.38 3.16 9.02
N ILE A 241 -9.38 2.48 9.59
CA ILE A 241 -10.81 2.84 9.46
C ILE A 241 -11.06 4.20 10.11
N HIS A 242 -10.64 4.39 11.37
CA HIS A 242 -10.78 5.69 12.05
C HIS A 242 -10.10 6.83 11.29
N THR A 243 -8.89 6.59 10.77
CA THR A 243 -8.17 7.55 9.93
C THR A 243 -8.97 7.90 8.68
N SER A 244 -9.60 6.91 8.06
CA SER A 244 -10.43 7.10 6.86
C SER A 244 -11.73 7.87 7.15
N ILE A 245 -12.40 7.54 8.26
CA ILE A 245 -13.60 8.25 8.73
C ILE A 245 -13.28 9.72 8.95
N GLN A 246 -12.21 10.00 9.69
CA GLN A 246 -11.81 11.39 9.98
C GLN A 246 -11.42 12.14 8.71
N THR A 247 -10.76 11.48 7.77
CA THR A 247 -10.47 12.04 6.45
C THR A 247 -11.75 12.41 5.71
N CYS A 248 -12.73 11.51 5.65
CA CYS A 248 -14.01 11.77 4.98
C CYS A 248 -14.81 12.89 5.69
N LYS A 249 -14.85 12.90 7.02
CA LYS A 249 -15.52 13.98 7.81
C LYS A 249 -14.86 15.34 7.52
N SER A 250 -13.56 15.41 7.34
CA SER A 250 -12.83 16.65 7.05
C SER A 250 -13.16 17.27 5.68
N LEU A 251 -13.75 16.51 4.76
CA LEU A 251 -14.18 17.00 3.45
C LEU A 251 -15.47 17.84 3.52
N ASN A 252 -16.15 17.87 4.66
CA ASN A 252 -17.41 18.61 4.90
C ASN A 252 -18.48 18.31 3.83
N ILE A 253 -18.69 17.04 3.52
CA ILE A 253 -19.67 16.56 2.55
C ILE A 253 -21.05 16.49 3.24
N ASN A 254 -22.04 17.26 2.76
CA ASN A 254 -23.37 17.33 3.37
C ASN A 254 -24.11 15.97 3.38
N SER A 255 -23.90 15.13 2.39
CA SER A 255 -24.52 13.80 2.30
C SER A 255 -23.89 12.76 3.21
N LEU A 256 -22.71 13.03 3.79
CA LEU A 256 -22.00 12.07 4.62
C LEU A 256 -22.58 12.04 6.04
N ASN A 257 -23.08 10.88 6.44
CA ASN A 257 -23.58 10.61 7.80
C ASN A 257 -23.03 9.28 8.31
N ASP A 258 -23.30 8.97 9.58
CA ASP A 258 -22.74 7.76 10.21
C ASP A 258 -23.27 6.45 9.58
N GLU A 259 -24.49 6.44 9.03
CA GLU A 259 -25.06 5.28 8.33
C GLU A 259 -24.28 5.01 7.02
N ILE A 260 -23.99 6.04 6.24
CA ILE A 260 -23.19 5.93 5.01
C ILE A 260 -21.77 5.49 5.34
N ILE A 261 -21.17 6.04 6.39
CA ILE A 261 -19.85 5.63 6.86
C ILE A 261 -19.85 4.14 7.21
N LYS A 262 -20.83 3.69 7.99
CA LYS A 262 -20.97 2.28 8.38
C LYS A 262 -21.09 1.37 7.14
N ARG A 263 -21.98 1.70 6.20
CA ARG A 263 -22.11 0.93 4.94
C ARG A 263 -20.79 0.89 4.15
N GLY A 264 -20.07 2.02 4.09
CA GLY A 264 -18.78 2.07 3.42
C GLY A 264 -17.74 1.16 4.06
N ILE A 265 -17.77 0.98 5.36
CA ILE A 265 -16.88 0.06 6.09
C ILE A 265 -17.31 -1.40 5.82
N GLU A 266 -18.60 -1.71 5.95
CA GLU A 266 -19.13 -3.05 5.75
C GLU A 266 -18.95 -3.55 4.30
N ASN A 267 -19.13 -2.66 3.32
CA ASN A 267 -19.03 -2.96 1.89
C ASN A 267 -17.61 -2.84 1.33
N ILE A 268 -16.57 -2.76 2.17
CA ILE A 268 -15.18 -2.53 1.74
C ILE A 268 -14.72 -3.47 0.62
N ASN A 269 -15.03 -4.76 0.74
CA ASN A 269 -14.62 -5.76 -0.24
C ASN A 269 -15.36 -5.60 -1.57
N ILE A 270 -16.65 -5.27 -1.53
CA ILE A 270 -17.48 -5.05 -2.73
C ILE A 270 -17.01 -3.78 -3.45
N ASN A 271 -16.82 -2.70 -2.69
CA ASN A 271 -16.52 -1.37 -3.22
C ASN A 271 -15.05 -1.21 -3.64
N THR A 272 -14.12 -2.03 -3.15
CA THR A 272 -12.69 -1.83 -3.41
C THR A 272 -11.89 -3.09 -3.73
N GLY A 273 -12.38 -4.27 -3.32
CA GLY A 273 -11.62 -5.52 -3.42
C GLY A 273 -10.35 -5.48 -2.56
N LEU A 274 -10.42 -4.92 -1.34
CA LEU A 274 -9.28 -4.86 -0.43
C LEU A 274 -8.75 -6.26 -0.15
N PHE A 275 -7.45 -6.48 -0.42
CA PHE A 275 -6.77 -7.76 -0.25
C PHE A 275 -5.40 -7.56 0.41
N GLY A 276 -4.86 -8.64 1.00
CA GLY A 276 -3.51 -8.65 1.56
C GLY A 276 -3.39 -7.93 2.90
N ARG A 277 -4.49 -7.78 3.62
CA ARG A 277 -4.56 -7.23 4.97
C ARG A 277 -5.42 -8.13 5.81
N TRP A 278 -4.77 -9.08 6.50
CA TRP A 278 -5.43 -10.14 7.27
C TRP A 278 -6.52 -10.86 6.46
N SER A 279 -6.22 -11.14 5.19
CA SER A 279 -7.19 -11.69 4.26
C SER A 279 -7.38 -13.18 4.50
N LEU A 280 -8.59 -13.57 4.88
CA LEU A 280 -8.98 -14.98 5.02
C LEU A 280 -9.13 -15.59 3.63
N ILE A 281 -8.26 -16.55 3.29
CA ILE A 281 -8.24 -17.24 1.98
C ILE A 281 -8.55 -18.74 2.08
N GLY A 282 -8.79 -19.25 3.29
CA GLY A 282 -9.23 -20.63 3.55
C GLY A 282 -9.79 -20.75 4.96
N ILE A 283 -10.70 -21.69 5.17
CA ILE A 283 -11.44 -21.84 6.45
C ILE A 283 -10.97 -23.06 7.23
N ASN A 284 -10.74 -24.20 6.60
CA ASN A 284 -10.39 -25.47 7.25
C ASN A 284 -9.19 -26.15 6.55
N PRO A 285 -7.96 -25.90 6.98
CA PRO A 285 -7.51 -25.03 8.07
C PRO A 285 -7.77 -23.56 7.76
N MET A 286 -7.78 -22.70 8.80
CA MET A 286 -7.80 -21.26 8.63
C MET A 286 -6.53 -20.81 7.93
N ILE A 287 -6.66 -20.16 6.77
CA ILE A 287 -5.52 -19.65 6.00
C ILE A 287 -5.64 -18.14 5.87
N ILE A 288 -4.65 -17.42 6.36
CA ILE A 288 -4.58 -15.95 6.35
C ILE A 288 -3.40 -15.51 5.52
N PHE A 289 -3.65 -14.55 4.63
CA PHE A 289 -2.61 -13.81 3.91
C PHE A 289 -2.52 -12.37 4.43
N ASP A 290 -1.32 -11.96 4.83
CA ASP A 290 -1.01 -10.56 5.18
C ASP A 290 0.32 -10.14 4.56
N SER A 291 0.39 -8.96 3.99
CA SER A 291 1.58 -8.45 3.28
C SER A 291 2.57 -7.70 4.17
N ALA A 292 2.53 -7.90 5.49
CA ALA A 292 3.52 -7.33 6.41
C ALA A 292 4.95 -7.75 6.01
N HIS A 293 5.88 -6.77 6.08
CA HIS A 293 7.26 -6.95 5.61
C HIS A 293 8.28 -6.05 6.35
N ASN A 294 7.86 -5.40 7.44
CA ASN A 294 8.68 -4.60 8.34
C ASN A 294 8.33 -4.91 9.80
N GLU A 295 9.14 -4.44 10.75
CA GLU A 295 8.99 -4.79 12.17
C GLU A 295 7.61 -4.43 12.71
N SER A 296 7.12 -3.22 12.50
CA SER A 296 5.78 -2.80 12.95
C SER A 296 4.65 -3.64 12.35
N GLY A 297 4.79 -4.11 11.10
CA GLY A 297 3.85 -5.03 10.47
C GLY A 297 3.87 -6.41 11.14
N PHE A 298 5.06 -6.95 11.43
CA PHE A 298 5.20 -8.25 12.12
C PHE A 298 4.69 -8.19 13.56
N GLU A 299 4.95 -7.10 14.29
CA GLU A 299 4.38 -6.85 15.61
C GLU A 299 2.86 -6.83 15.57
N SER A 300 2.27 -6.14 14.59
CA SER A 300 0.82 -6.09 14.42
C SER A 300 0.21 -7.47 14.15
N ILE A 301 0.87 -8.28 13.30
CA ILE A 301 0.48 -9.68 13.05
C ILE A 301 0.58 -10.52 14.32
N ALA A 302 1.67 -10.41 15.07
CA ALA A 302 1.87 -11.17 16.30
C ALA A 302 0.76 -10.88 17.33
N ASN A 303 0.43 -9.59 17.51
CA ASN A 303 -0.66 -9.16 18.37
C ASN A 303 -2.01 -9.74 17.90
N GLN A 304 -2.23 -9.83 16.60
CA GLN A 304 -3.48 -10.39 16.08
C GLN A 304 -3.53 -11.92 16.23
N ILE A 305 -2.42 -12.62 16.00
CA ILE A 305 -2.32 -14.06 16.22
C ILE A 305 -2.66 -14.43 17.67
N SER A 306 -2.21 -13.63 18.66
CA SER A 306 -2.46 -13.88 20.07
C SER A 306 -3.94 -13.87 20.49
N LYS A 307 -4.82 -13.32 19.63
CA LYS A 307 -6.28 -13.24 19.84
C LYS A 307 -7.05 -14.42 19.22
N ILE A 308 -6.37 -15.30 18.48
CA ILE A 308 -7.01 -16.42 17.76
C ILE A 308 -6.67 -17.75 18.44
N SER A 309 -7.67 -18.61 18.56
CA SER A 309 -7.46 -19.98 19.03
C SER A 309 -7.15 -20.91 17.86
N PHE A 310 -6.09 -21.68 17.98
CA PHE A 310 -5.67 -22.72 17.01
C PHE A 310 -4.85 -23.80 17.73
N ASN A 311 -4.72 -24.98 17.14
CA ASN A 311 -3.89 -26.05 17.69
C ASN A 311 -2.41 -25.83 17.40
N LYS A 312 -2.09 -25.65 16.12
CA LYS A 312 -0.73 -25.34 15.64
C LYS A 312 -0.77 -24.18 14.66
N ILE A 313 0.36 -23.48 14.54
CA ILE A 313 0.52 -22.45 13.53
C ILE A 313 1.63 -22.82 12.56
N HIS A 314 1.33 -22.73 11.28
CA HIS A 314 2.26 -22.89 10.17
C HIS A 314 2.44 -21.53 9.48
N ILE A 315 3.68 -21.05 9.36
CA ILE A 315 3.96 -19.72 8.82
C ILE A 315 4.82 -19.86 7.58
N LEU A 316 4.29 -19.44 6.44
CA LEU A 316 5.03 -19.38 5.18
C LEU A 316 5.55 -17.96 4.92
N LEU A 317 6.86 -17.84 4.81
CA LEU A 317 7.58 -16.59 4.67
C LEU A 317 8.31 -16.51 3.32
N GLY A 318 8.23 -15.32 2.69
CA GLY A 318 9.07 -14.98 1.54
C GLY A 318 9.54 -13.54 1.63
N PHE A 319 10.84 -13.30 1.43
CA PHE A 319 11.42 -11.97 1.62
C PHE A 319 12.17 -11.47 0.39
N VAL A 320 12.20 -10.16 0.23
CA VAL A 320 13.11 -9.48 -0.69
C VAL A 320 14.46 -9.21 -0.01
N LYS A 321 15.54 -9.14 -0.78
CA LYS A 321 16.89 -8.80 -0.30
C LYS A 321 16.91 -7.49 0.49
N GLY A 322 17.79 -7.42 1.48
CA GLY A 322 17.95 -6.27 2.36
C GLY A 322 17.07 -6.26 3.61
N LYS A 323 16.20 -7.26 3.80
CA LYS A 323 15.43 -7.40 5.04
C LYS A 323 16.24 -8.14 6.11
N LYS A 324 16.21 -7.63 7.34
CA LYS A 324 16.81 -8.27 8.52
C LYS A 324 15.84 -9.31 9.09
N ILE A 325 15.91 -10.54 8.58
CA ILE A 325 14.92 -11.60 8.89
C ILE A 325 14.85 -11.88 10.39
N ASN A 326 15.97 -11.94 11.11
CA ASN A 326 16.00 -12.18 12.55
C ASN A 326 15.14 -11.18 13.32
N ASP A 327 15.20 -9.89 12.93
CA ASP A 327 14.43 -8.83 13.58
C ASP A 327 12.93 -8.97 13.34
N LEU A 328 12.53 -9.65 12.26
CA LEU A 328 11.13 -9.88 11.91
C LEU A 328 10.59 -11.16 12.55
N VAL A 329 11.34 -12.26 12.43
CA VAL A 329 10.89 -13.60 12.89
C VAL A 329 10.75 -13.65 14.42
N ARG A 330 11.51 -12.84 15.17
CA ARG A 330 11.41 -12.76 16.64
C ARG A 330 10.02 -12.38 17.18
N TYR A 331 9.19 -11.72 16.37
CA TYR A 331 7.81 -11.37 16.74
C TYR A 331 6.85 -12.56 16.63
N LEU A 332 7.21 -13.58 15.86
CA LEU A 332 6.34 -14.74 15.64
C LEU A 332 6.28 -15.65 16.87
N PRO A 333 5.17 -16.38 17.10
CA PRO A 333 5.05 -17.30 18.22
C PRO A 333 6.16 -18.36 18.21
N LYS A 334 6.80 -18.60 19.37
CA LYS A 334 7.96 -19.52 19.49
C LYS A 334 7.68 -20.96 19.04
N ASN A 335 6.42 -21.42 19.17
CA ASN A 335 6.01 -22.77 18.79
C ASN A 335 5.46 -22.85 17.36
N SER A 336 5.91 -21.94 16.46
CA SER A 336 5.49 -21.93 15.06
C SER A 336 6.29 -22.90 14.21
N ASN A 337 5.61 -23.58 13.28
CA ASN A 337 6.27 -24.27 12.17
C ASN A 337 6.57 -23.24 11.08
N ILE A 338 7.81 -22.79 10.96
CA ILE A 338 8.21 -21.76 10.01
C ILE A 338 8.79 -22.39 8.74
N TYR A 339 8.28 -21.93 7.62
CA TYR A 339 8.68 -22.34 6.27
C TYR A 339 9.10 -21.12 5.47
N PHE A 340 10.14 -21.26 4.68
CA PHE A 340 10.63 -20.20 3.81
C PHE A 340 10.56 -20.60 2.34
N THR A 341 10.34 -19.59 1.47
CA THR A 341 10.34 -19.81 0.04
C THR A 341 10.96 -18.64 -0.72
N SER A 342 11.43 -18.92 -1.94
CA SER A 342 11.82 -17.86 -2.88
C SER A 342 10.59 -17.19 -3.48
N LEU A 343 10.75 -15.91 -3.86
CA LEU A 343 9.79 -15.16 -4.66
C LEU A 343 10.23 -15.21 -6.12
N LYS A 344 9.32 -15.22 -7.10
CA LYS A 344 9.66 -15.20 -8.53
C LYS A 344 10.03 -13.79 -9.03
N ILE A 345 10.94 -13.13 -8.33
CA ILE A 345 11.50 -11.82 -8.66
C ILE A 345 13.03 -11.83 -8.45
N GLU A 346 13.76 -10.98 -9.17
CA GLU A 346 15.24 -10.88 -9.08
C GLU A 346 15.74 -10.54 -7.66
N ARG A 347 14.97 -9.77 -6.92
CA ARG A 347 15.29 -9.37 -5.54
C ARG A 347 14.86 -10.40 -4.48
N SER A 348 14.46 -11.60 -4.86
CA SER A 348 14.17 -12.66 -3.88
C SER A 348 15.41 -12.97 -3.05
N MET A 349 15.23 -13.15 -1.74
CA MET A 349 16.27 -13.77 -0.94
C MET A 349 16.43 -15.24 -1.32
N THR A 350 17.68 -15.69 -1.37
CA THR A 350 18.05 -17.09 -1.62
C THR A 350 18.01 -17.91 -0.34
N HIS A 351 18.06 -19.25 -0.48
CA HIS A 351 18.17 -20.15 0.67
C HIS A 351 19.38 -19.83 1.55
N ASP A 352 20.56 -19.57 0.93
CA ASP A 352 21.79 -19.31 1.67
C ASP A 352 21.74 -17.96 2.42
N GLU A 353 21.14 -16.93 1.83
CA GLU A 353 20.91 -15.64 2.49
C GLU A 353 19.93 -15.77 3.69
N ILE A 354 18.88 -16.59 3.55
CA ILE A 354 17.94 -16.86 4.65
C ILE A 354 18.63 -17.68 5.75
N LYS A 355 19.32 -18.76 5.38
CA LYS A 355 20.03 -19.64 6.32
C LYS A 355 21.12 -18.91 7.10
N SER A 356 21.87 -18.03 6.45
CA SER A 356 22.91 -17.23 7.11
C SER A 356 22.34 -16.16 8.06
N SER A 357 21.09 -15.77 7.87
CA SER A 357 20.39 -14.79 8.70
C SER A 357 19.72 -15.39 9.94
N LEU A 358 19.66 -16.71 10.07
CA LEU A 358 18.97 -17.42 11.15
C LEU A 358 19.91 -18.39 11.86
N THR A 359 19.72 -18.59 13.16
CA THR A 359 20.53 -19.50 13.99
C THR A 359 19.97 -20.93 14.01
N GLU A 360 18.72 -21.13 13.61
CA GLU A 360 18.02 -22.40 13.65
C GLU A 360 17.94 -23.06 12.27
N SER A 361 17.62 -24.35 12.23
CA SER A 361 17.40 -25.09 10.98
C SER A 361 16.18 -24.54 10.24
N VAL A 362 16.35 -24.30 8.95
CA VAL A 362 15.33 -23.68 8.09
C VAL A 362 14.69 -24.72 7.18
N THR A 363 13.36 -24.83 7.21
CA THR A 363 12.61 -25.54 6.17
C THR A 363 12.40 -24.60 4.98
N PHE A 364 13.03 -24.91 3.85
CA PHE A 364 13.01 -24.07 2.66
C PHE A 364 12.64 -24.86 1.40
N ASP A 365 11.86 -24.24 0.55
CA ASP A 365 11.60 -24.71 -0.82
C ASP A 365 11.59 -23.51 -1.79
N ASN A 366 12.31 -23.61 -2.91
CA ASN A 366 12.33 -22.56 -3.91
C ASN A 366 11.06 -22.45 -4.74
N ASN A 367 10.09 -23.37 -4.55
CA ASN A 367 8.79 -23.33 -5.20
C ASN A 367 7.68 -23.01 -4.18
N PRO A 368 7.11 -21.77 -4.19
CA PRO A 368 6.07 -21.34 -3.25
C PRO A 368 4.82 -22.23 -3.25
N GLN A 369 4.39 -22.69 -4.43
CA GLN A 369 3.20 -23.54 -4.55
C GLN A 369 3.43 -24.93 -3.97
N ARG A 370 4.64 -25.51 -4.17
CA ARG A 370 4.99 -26.83 -3.67
C ARG A 370 5.03 -26.84 -2.13
N ILE A 371 5.71 -25.87 -1.53
CA ILE A 371 5.79 -25.77 -0.07
C ILE A 371 4.43 -25.43 0.54
N PHE A 372 3.64 -24.58 -0.08
CA PHE A 372 2.29 -24.28 0.40
C PHE A 372 1.37 -25.52 0.35
N LYS A 373 1.44 -26.29 -0.73
CA LYS A 373 0.71 -27.57 -0.81
C LYS A 373 1.13 -28.53 0.30
N LYS A 374 2.43 -28.66 0.57
CA LYS A 374 2.97 -29.46 1.67
C LYS A 374 2.37 -29.00 3.01
N ILE A 375 2.43 -27.69 3.32
CA ILE A 375 1.87 -27.12 4.55
C ILE A 375 0.39 -27.45 4.68
N LYS A 376 -0.40 -27.28 3.61
CA LYS A 376 -1.83 -27.63 3.62
C LYS A 376 -2.11 -29.10 3.87
N THR A 377 -1.21 -29.99 3.46
CA THR A 377 -1.35 -31.44 3.69
C THR A 377 -0.98 -31.83 5.13
N GLU A 378 -0.03 -31.12 5.73
CA GLU A 378 0.43 -31.36 7.11
C GLU A 378 -0.47 -30.71 8.16
N ALA A 379 -1.17 -29.65 7.82
CA ALA A 379 -2.05 -28.93 8.73
C ALA A 379 -3.37 -29.66 8.97
N SER A 380 -3.80 -29.70 10.22
CA SER A 380 -5.14 -30.16 10.61
C SER A 380 -6.18 -29.04 10.38
N LYS A 381 -7.47 -29.42 10.43
CA LYS A 381 -8.58 -28.47 10.24
C LYS A 381 -8.60 -27.32 11.27
N ASP A 382 -8.05 -27.55 12.46
CA ASP A 382 -8.05 -26.62 13.58
C ASP A 382 -6.70 -25.86 13.71
N ASP A 383 -5.83 -25.98 12.71
CA ASP A 383 -4.57 -25.25 12.63
C ASP A 383 -4.74 -23.89 11.90
N LEU A 384 -3.80 -22.99 12.16
CA LEU A 384 -3.68 -21.72 11.45
C LEU A 384 -2.52 -21.79 10.45
N ILE A 385 -2.75 -21.40 9.21
CA ILE A 385 -1.72 -21.16 8.21
C ILE A 385 -1.65 -19.66 7.97
N LEU A 386 -0.50 -19.05 8.26
CA LEU A 386 -0.21 -17.65 7.96
C LEU A 386 0.78 -17.56 6.81
N ILE A 387 0.49 -16.71 5.84
CA ILE A 387 1.35 -16.40 4.70
C ILE A 387 1.70 -14.93 4.77
N THR A 388 3.00 -14.59 4.88
CA THR A 388 3.45 -13.21 5.08
C THR A 388 4.90 -12.97 4.66
N GLY A 389 5.42 -11.76 4.91
CA GLY A 389 6.80 -11.35 4.59
C GLY A 389 6.93 -10.60 3.27
N SER A 390 6.00 -10.79 2.33
CA SER A 390 5.98 -10.04 1.08
C SER A 390 4.63 -10.10 0.38
N ASN A 391 4.25 -8.99 -0.26
CA ASN A 391 3.09 -8.94 -1.16
C ASN A 391 3.25 -9.84 -2.41
N TYR A 392 4.48 -10.17 -2.80
CA TYR A 392 4.75 -11.03 -3.97
C TYR A 392 4.28 -12.47 -3.77
N LEU A 393 4.19 -12.96 -2.53
CA LEU A 393 3.67 -14.30 -2.24
C LEU A 393 2.22 -14.48 -2.68
N ALA A 394 1.41 -13.43 -2.69
CA ALA A 394 0.01 -13.52 -3.10
C ALA A 394 -0.14 -14.16 -4.48
N LYS A 395 0.56 -13.61 -5.48
CA LYS A 395 0.50 -14.10 -6.87
C LYS A 395 1.04 -15.51 -7.04
N GLU A 396 1.99 -15.90 -6.18
CA GLU A 396 2.62 -17.22 -6.25
C GLU A 396 1.73 -18.33 -5.66
N ILE A 397 0.88 -18.00 -4.71
CA ILE A 397 0.11 -18.96 -3.93
C ILE A 397 -1.37 -18.93 -4.26
N TYR A 398 -1.92 -17.74 -4.48
CA TYR A 398 -3.33 -17.51 -4.76
C TYR A 398 -3.51 -17.27 -6.26
N ASN A 399 -3.98 -18.28 -6.98
CA ASN A 399 -4.50 -18.10 -8.32
C ASN A 399 -5.97 -17.68 -8.19
N GLU A 400 -6.30 -16.43 -8.53
CA GLU A 400 -7.68 -16.08 -8.89
C GLU A 400 -8.07 -16.93 -10.11
N ASN A 401 -8.81 -18.01 -9.90
CA ASN A 401 -9.48 -18.75 -10.96
C ASN A 401 -10.70 -17.96 -11.45
#